data_11e18a3202113cb3e90e0be6fb4785c1
#
_entry.id   11e18a3202113cb3e90e0be6fb4785c1
#
_cell.length_a   1.000
_cell.length_b   1.000
_cell.length_c   1.000
_cell.angle_alpha   90.00
_cell.angle_beta   90.00
_cell.angle_gamma   90.00
#
_symmetry.space_group_name_H-M   'P 1'
#
loop_
_entity.id
_entity.type
_entity.pdbx_description
1 polymer ?
#
loop_
_entity_poly.entity_id
_entity_poly.type
_entity_poly.pdbx_seq_one_letter_code
_entity_poly.pdbx_strand_id
1 'polypeptide(L)'
;MSQNKSVIKFGFQPETSASTFDVYERAGSSVYYKLHDLLKFKRLGYRKITDHLVREIRHGRLTRAEAVVIEASYTQSQVNIKPFFDWLGTSKSGYDWFKMHRLSDVSHLITDSEVEIKTTNLPTKLSDLLSLSKSSEEEFLLFDKGIDI
;
A
#
# COMPACT_ATOMS: atom_id res chain seq x y z
N MET A 1 -8.80 -11.79 12.32
CA MET A 1 -8.99 -11.06 13.57
C MET A 1 -8.03 -11.45 14.68
N SER A 2 -7.99 -12.70 15.09
CA SER A 2 -7.07 -13.17 16.15
C SER A 2 -5.59 -12.92 15.83
N GLN A 3 -5.18 -12.99 14.57
CA GLN A 3 -3.79 -12.78 14.16
C GLN A 3 -3.29 -11.35 14.44
N ASN A 4 -4.07 -10.32 14.08
CA ASN A 4 -3.64 -8.94 14.27
C ASN A 4 -3.52 -8.59 15.76
N LYS A 5 -4.47 -9.03 16.58
CA LYS A 5 -4.38 -8.91 18.05
C LYS A 5 -3.10 -9.51 18.60
N SER A 6 -2.75 -10.70 18.11
CA SER A 6 -1.55 -11.39 18.59
C SER A 6 -0.27 -10.66 18.18
N VAL A 7 -0.16 -10.22 16.91
CA VAL A 7 1.06 -9.54 16.45
C VAL A 7 1.25 -8.17 17.10
N ILE A 8 0.17 -7.45 17.40
CA ILE A 8 0.24 -6.18 18.14
C ILE A 8 0.79 -6.42 19.56
N LYS A 9 0.30 -7.45 20.26
CA LYS A 9 0.82 -7.83 21.58
C LYS A 9 2.30 -8.15 21.57
N PHE A 10 2.83 -8.61 20.44
CA PHE A 10 4.27 -8.86 20.25
C PHE A 10 5.04 -7.65 19.70
N GLY A 11 4.44 -6.45 19.75
CA GLY A 11 5.13 -5.21 19.40
C GLY A 11 5.14 -4.88 17.90
N PHE A 12 4.25 -5.50 17.10
CA PHE A 12 4.11 -5.12 15.70
C PHE A 12 3.67 -3.66 15.59
N GLN A 13 4.39 -2.90 14.78
CA GLN A 13 4.05 -1.51 14.46
C GLN A 13 3.58 -1.39 13.02
N PRO A 14 2.43 -0.73 12.78
CA PRO A 14 1.95 -0.47 11.44
C PRO A 14 2.86 0.53 10.72
N GLU A 15 2.94 0.40 9.41
CA GLU A 15 3.69 1.34 8.56
C GLU A 15 2.80 1.84 7.44
N THR A 16 2.80 3.16 7.23
CA THR A 16 2.09 3.76 6.12
C THR A 16 2.79 3.47 4.79
N SER A 17 2.00 3.28 3.73
CA SER A 17 2.52 2.96 2.40
C SER A 17 1.89 3.85 1.34
N ALA A 18 2.68 4.32 0.39
CA ALA A 18 2.18 5.03 -0.80
C ALA A 18 1.36 4.12 -1.74
N SER A 19 1.43 2.81 -1.55
CA SER A 19 0.76 1.82 -2.41
C SER A 19 -0.61 1.39 -1.90
N THR A 20 -0.93 1.65 -0.62
CA THR A 20 -2.19 1.24 0.00
C THR A 20 -2.45 1.96 1.32
N PHE A 21 -3.73 2.09 1.67
CA PHE A 21 -4.16 2.55 2.98
C PHE A 21 -4.03 1.47 4.07
N ASP A 22 -3.84 0.22 3.67
CA ASP A 22 -3.77 -0.89 4.63
C ASP A 22 -2.39 -0.95 5.30
N VAL A 23 -2.31 -0.33 6.46
CA VAL A 23 -1.08 -0.23 7.26
C VAL A 23 -0.65 -1.55 7.91
N TYR A 24 -1.51 -2.56 7.90
CA TYR A 24 -1.28 -3.84 8.55
C TYR A 24 -0.99 -4.99 7.59
N GLU A 25 -1.32 -4.85 6.32
CA GLU A 25 -1.00 -5.85 5.34
C GLU A 25 0.44 -5.70 4.85
N ARG A 26 1.35 -6.24 5.62
CA ARG A 26 2.72 -6.45 5.17
C ARG A 26 2.85 -7.84 4.60
N ALA A 27 2.83 -7.93 3.29
CA ALA A 27 3.19 -9.17 2.60
C ALA A 27 4.72 -9.24 2.45
N GLY A 28 5.40 -9.87 3.40
CA GLY A 28 6.83 -10.11 3.31
C GLY A 28 7.69 -8.85 3.51
N SER A 29 8.81 -8.75 2.81
CA SER A 29 9.72 -7.60 2.88
C SER A 29 9.06 -6.35 2.28
N SER A 30 8.97 -5.29 3.05
CA SER A 30 8.49 -3.98 2.59
C SER A 30 9.29 -3.44 1.39
N VAL A 31 10.57 -3.79 1.30
CA VAL A 31 11.49 -3.41 0.22
C VAL A 31 11.07 -4.03 -1.11
N TYR A 32 10.69 -5.31 -1.12
CA TYR A 32 10.23 -6.01 -2.32
C TYR A 32 8.81 -5.59 -2.74
N TYR A 33 7.97 -5.24 -1.78
CA TYR A 33 6.55 -5.00 -2.00
C TYR A 33 6.26 -3.91 -3.05
N LYS A 34 6.99 -2.79 -2.99
CA LYS A 34 6.82 -1.66 -3.92
C LYS A 34 7.12 -2.06 -5.37
N LEU A 35 8.21 -2.81 -5.58
CA LEU A 35 8.56 -3.34 -6.91
C LEU A 35 7.54 -4.36 -7.40
N HIS A 36 7.13 -5.29 -6.53
CA HIS A 36 6.13 -6.30 -6.87
C HIS A 36 4.79 -5.68 -7.30
N ASP A 37 4.32 -4.65 -6.58
CA ASP A 37 3.10 -3.95 -6.91
C ASP A 37 3.18 -3.25 -8.28
N LEU A 38 4.32 -2.64 -8.59
CA LEU A 38 4.57 -2.01 -9.88
C LEU A 38 4.62 -3.03 -11.03
N LEU A 39 5.28 -4.18 -10.83
CA LEU A 39 5.30 -5.27 -11.80
C LEU A 39 3.91 -5.88 -12.00
N LYS A 40 3.12 -5.99 -10.94
CA LYS A 40 1.73 -6.42 -11.01
C LYS A 40 0.90 -5.45 -11.85
N PHE A 41 1.04 -4.15 -11.61
CA PHE A 41 0.37 -3.11 -12.39
C PHE A 41 0.72 -3.20 -13.87
N LYS A 42 2.01 -3.29 -14.19
CA LYS A 42 2.48 -3.47 -15.56
C LYS A 42 1.87 -4.69 -16.25
N ARG A 43 1.74 -5.80 -15.53
CA ARG A 43 1.28 -7.08 -16.08
C ARG A 43 -0.24 -7.18 -16.17
N LEU A 44 -0.95 -6.69 -15.17
CA LEU A 44 -2.37 -6.94 -14.97
C LEU A 44 -3.24 -5.68 -15.09
N GLY A 45 -2.64 -4.49 -15.16
CA GLY A 45 -3.34 -3.21 -15.27
C GLY A 45 -3.94 -2.70 -13.96
N TYR A 46 -3.69 -3.35 -12.82
CA TYR A 46 -4.17 -2.89 -11.51
C TYR A 46 -3.15 -3.12 -10.40
N ARG A 47 -3.21 -2.30 -9.37
CA ARG A 47 -2.30 -2.34 -8.22
C ARG A 47 -2.91 -3.08 -7.03
N LYS A 48 -2.12 -3.28 -6.00
CA LYS A 48 -2.55 -3.93 -4.76
C LYS A 48 -3.70 -3.20 -4.06
N ILE A 49 -3.76 -1.89 -4.22
CA ILE A 49 -4.88 -1.08 -3.70
C ILE A 49 -6.24 -1.61 -4.16
N THR A 50 -6.35 -2.07 -5.41
CA THR A 50 -7.59 -2.64 -5.95
C THR A 50 -8.04 -3.88 -5.16
N ASP A 51 -7.11 -4.78 -4.78
CA ASP A 51 -7.44 -5.95 -3.97
C ASP A 51 -7.98 -5.55 -2.59
N HIS A 52 -7.38 -4.52 -1.99
CA HIS A 52 -7.80 -4.01 -0.68
C HIS A 52 -9.19 -3.38 -0.77
N LEU A 53 -9.43 -2.55 -1.79
CA LEU A 53 -10.73 -1.91 -1.99
C LEU A 53 -11.85 -2.91 -2.26
N VAL A 54 -11.58 -3.94 -3.07
CA VAL A 54 -12.54 -5.02 -3.32
C VAL A 54 -12.92 -5.72 -2.01
N ARG A 55 -11.97 -5.92 -1.13
CA ARG A 55 -12.22 -6.49 0.20
C ARG A 55 -13.09 -5.57 1.05
N GLU A 56 -12.78 -4.27 1.09
CA GLU A 56 -13.55 -3.28 1.84
C GLU A 56 -15.01 -3.17 1.33
N ILE A 57 -15.20 -3.25 0.01
CA ILE A 57 -16.55 -3.30 -0.58
C ILE A 57 -17.30 -4.57 -0.15
N ARG A 58 -16.66 -5.73 -0.20
CA ARG A 58 -17.27 -7.01 0.20
C ARG A 58 -17.71 -7.03 1.66
N HIS A 59 -17.02 -6.29 2.51
CA HIS A 59 -17.37 -6.14 3.93
C HIS A 59 -18.30 -4.96 4.21
N GLY A 60 -18.83 -4.29 3.18
CA GLY A 60 -19.75 -3.18 3.33
C GLY A 60 -19.16 -1.91 3.96
N ARG A 61 -17.84 -1.80 4.05
CA ARG A 61 -17.15 -0.64 4.63
C ARG A 61 -16.95 0.52 3.66
N LEU A 62 -16.91 0.22 2.37
CA LEU A 62 -16.86 1.19 1.28
C LEU A 62 -17.91 0.88 0.23
N THR A 63 -18.46 1.92 -0.37
CA THR A 63 -19.20 1.82 -1.62
C THR A 63 -18.25 1.68 -2.80
N ARG A 64 -18.75 1.17 -3.92
CA ARG A 64 -17.96 1.11 -5.16
C ARG A 64 -17.53 2.50 -5.64
N ALA A 65 -18.38 3.52 -5.49
CA ALA A 65 -18.07 4.88 -5.90
C ALA A 65 -16.88 5.47 -5.11
N GLU A 66 -16.88 5.31 -3.79
CA GLU A 66 -15.77 5.71 -2.94
C GLU A 66 -14.49 4.95 -3.30
N ALA A 67 -14.60 3.65 -3.51
CA ALA A 67 -13.46 2.81 -3.86
C ALA A 67 -12.77 3.25 -5.17
N VAL A 68 -13.53 3.62 -6.20
CA VAL A 68 -12.97 4.11 -7.48
C VAL A 68 -12.16 5.40 -7.28
N VAL A 69 -12.63 6.32 -6.45
CA VAL A 69 -11.89 7.55 -6.14
C VAL A 69 -10.57 7.26 -5.43
N ILE A 70 -10.60 6.35 -4.43
CA ILE A 70 -9.41 5.94 -3.71
C ILE A 70 -8.43 5.22 -4.64
N GLU A 71 -8.92 4.30 -5.48
CA GLU A 71 -8.10 3.56 -6.44
C GLU A 71 -7.34 4.50 -7.37
N ALA A 72 -8.02 5.51 -7.94
CA ALA A 72 -7.41 6.48 -8.83
C ALA A 72 -6.26 7.23 -8.15
N SER A 73 -6.45 7.65 -6.90
CA SER A 73 -5.44 8.36 -6.11
C SER A 73 -4.17 7.50 -5.91
N TYR A 74 -4.34 6.24 -5.47
CA TYR A 74 -3.21 5.35 -5.20
C TYR A 74 -2.55 4.80 -6.47
N THR A 75 -3.32 4.58 -7.54
CA THR A 75 -2.78 4.04 -8.79
C THR A 75 -1.79 5.01 -9.43
N GLN A 76 -2.02 6.30 -9.30
CA GLN A 76 -1.13 7.36 -9.80
C GLN A 76 0.03 7.71 -8.86
N SER A 77 0.06 7.12 -7.67
CA SER A 77 1.13 7.39 -6.70
C SER A 77 2.46 6.84 -7.19
N GLN A 78 3.49 7.67 -7.11
CA GLN A 78 4.86 7.25 -7.35
C GLN A 78 5.36 6.35 -6.22
N VAL A 79 6.27 5.45 -6.54
CA VAL A 79 6.92 4.55 -5.59
C VAL A 79 8.44 4.60 -5.74
N ASN A 80 9.14 4.57 -4.63
CA ASN A 80 10.58 4.41 -4.61
C ASN A 80 10.92 2.93 -4.55
N ILE A 81 11.48 2.39 -5.65
CA ILE A 81 11.91 0.98 -5.76
C ILE A 81 13.42 0.81 -5.56
N LYS A 82 14.15 1.92 -5.48
CA LYS A 82 15.62 1.89 -5.32
C LYS A 82 16.08 1.08 -4.10
N PRO A 83 15.44 1.18 -2.90
CA PRO A 83 15.85 0.39 -1.73
C PRO A 83 15.91 -1.13 -1.97
N PHE A 84 15.07 -1.66 -2.86
CA PHE A 84 15.14 -3.09 -3.22
C PHE A 84 16.43 -3.42 -3.98
N PHE A 85 16.83 -2.58 -4.93
CA PHE A 85 18.04 -2.78 -5.71
C PHE A 85 19.31 -2.54 -4.87
N ASP A 86 19.27 -1.60 -3.93
CA ASP A 86 20.35 -1.38 -2.96
C ASP A 86 20.50 -2.61 -2.04
N TRP A 87 19.41 -3.18 -1.57
CA TRP A 87 19.40 -4.41 -0.77
C TRP A 87 19.97 -5.60 -1.55
N LEU A 88 19.70 -5.70 -2.86
CA LEU A 88 20.29 -6.72 -3.74
C LEU A 88 21.76 -6.49 -4.04
N GLY A 89 22.33 -5.34 -3.70
CA GLY A 89 23.69 -4.95 -4.09
C GLY A 89 23.83 -4.65 -5.58
N THR A 90 22.75 -4.26 -6.25
CA THR A 90 22.77 -3.95 -7.69
C THR A 90 23.51 -2.65 -7.95
N SER A 91 24.40 -2.64 -8.95
CA SER A 91 25.09 -1.41 -9.35
C SER A 91 24.09 -0.37 -9.91
N LYS A 92 24.50 0.92 -9.87
CA LYS A 92 23.71 2.01 -10.46
C LYS A 92 23.37 1.71 -11.93
N SER A 93 24.31 1.25 -12.71
CA SER A 93 24.09 0.91 -14.12
C SER A 93 23.11 -0.25 -14.30
N GLY A 94 23.13 -1.24 -13.44
CA GLY A 94 22.17 -2.35 -13.43
C GLY A 94 20.75 -1.87 -13.09
N TYR A 95 20.62 -1.00 -12.11
CA TYR A 95 19.33 -0.38 -11.74
C TYR A 95 18.78 0.47 -12.90
N ASP A 96 19.60 1.35 -13.49
CA ASP A 96 19.20 2.21 -14.61
C ASP A 96 18.80 1.36 -15.84
N TRP A 97 19.55 0.29 -16.13
CA TRP A 97 19.21 -0.65 -17.18
C TRP A 97 17.83 -1.30 -16.93
N PHE A 98 17.59 -1.76 -15.72
CA PHE A 98 16.30 -2.38 -15.34
C PHE A 98 15.13 -1.41 -15.52
N LYS A 99 15.26 -0.17 -15.03
CA LYS A 99 14.23 0.88 -15.21
C LYS A 99 13.95 1.11 -16.70
N MET A 100 14.99 1.25 -17.51
CA MET A 100 14.87 1.54 -18.95
C MET A 100 14.23 0.38 -19.72
N HIS A 101 14.64 -0.86 -19.46
CA HIS A 101 14.24 -1.99 -20.29
C HIS A 101 13.04 -2.79 -19.74
N ARG A 102 12.78 -2.70 -18.46
CA ARG A 102 11.71 -3.46 -17.81
C ARG A 102 10.54 -2.63 -17.33
N LEU A 103 10.75 -1.35 -17.05
CA LEU A 103 9.76 -0.46 -16.45
C LEU A 103 9.52 0.84 -17.23
N SER A 104 9.95 0.91 -18.50
CA SER A 104 9.83 2.13 -19.33
C SER A 104 8.39 2.64 -19.44
N ASP A 105 7.43 1.75 -19.59
CA ASP A 105 5.99 2.02 -19.71
C ASP A 105 5.34 2.54 -18.41
N VAL A 106 5.93 2.22 -17.27
CA VAL A 106 5.47 2.67 -15.94
C VAL A 106 6.48 3.61 -15.26
N SER A 107 7.43 4.15 -16.01
CA SER A 107 8.52 5.00 -15.48
C SER A 107 8.01 6.25 -14.77
N HIS A 108 6.87 6.80 -15.17
CA HIS A 108 6.21 7.94 -14.53
C HIS A 108 5.73 7.65 -13.10
N LEU A 109 5.60 6.38 -12.73
CA LEU A 109 5.24 5.92 -11.39
C LEU A 109 6.45 5.63 -10.50
N ILE A 110 7.67 5.85 -11.00
CA ILE A 110 8.91 5.58 -10.26
C ILE A 110 9.56 6.88 -9.83
N THR A 111 9.99 6.93 -8.58
CA THR A 111 10.82 7.99 -8.04
C THR A 111 12.00 7.40 -7.27
N ASP A 112 13.10 8.13 -7.20
CA ASP A 112 14.26 7.79 -6.37
C ASP A 112 14.25 8.56 -5.02
N SER A 113 13.20 9.38 -4.79
CA SER A 113 12.98 10.14 -3.57
C SER A 113 11.99 9.43 -2.64
N GLU A 114 12.00 9.79 -1.35
CA GLU A 114 10.93 9.41 -0.44
C GLU A 114 9.59 9.97 -0.94
N VAL A 115 8.57 9.12 -0.90
CA VAL A 115 7.23 9.48 -1.36
C VAL A 115 6.39 9.88 -0.16
N GLU A 116 5.93 11.11 -0.15
CA GLU A 116 4.93 11.55 0.82
C GLU A 116 3.58 10.90 0.51
N ILE A 117 2.95 10.36 1.55
CA ILE A 117 1.63 9.75 1.43
C ILE A 117 0.59 10.85 1.51
N LYS A 118 -0.02 11.14 0.37
CA LYS A 118 -1.14 12.08 0.30
C LYS A 118 -2.42 11.39 0.78
N THR A 119 -2.75 11.58 2.04
CA THR A 119 -4.03 11.10 2.61
C THR A 119 -5.21 12.03 2.30
N THR A 120 -4.98 13.13 1.61
CA THR A 120 -5.95 14.24 1.44
C THR A 120 -7.18 13.91 0.61
N ASN A 121 -7.19 12.79 -0.12
CA ASN A 121 -8.30 12.40 -0.99
C ASN A 121 -9.05 11.13 -0.51
N LEU A 122 -8.81 10.71 0.72
CA LEU A 122 -9.55 9.58 1.29
C LEU A 122 -10.96 10.04 1.69
N PRO A 123 -11.99 9.22 1.49
CA PRO A 123 -13.31 9.47 2.09
C PRO A 123 -13.17 9.68 3.59
N THR A 124 -13.94 10.59 4.15
CA THR A 124 -13.88 10.97 5.59
C THR A 124 -13.90 9.74 6.49
N LYS A 125 -14.82 8.82 6.22
CA LYS A 125 -14.94 7.56 6.98
C LYS A 125 -13.63 6.75 7.00
N LEU A 126 -12.93 6.66 5.87
CA LEU A 126 -11.68 5.90 5.80
C LEU A 126 -10.51 6.67 6.43
N SER A 127 -10.47 8.00 6.28
CA SER A 127 -9.46 8.84 6.94
C SER A 127 -9.64 8.80 8.46
N ASP A 128 -10.87 8.77 8.96
CA ASP A 128 -11.17 8.66 10.38
C ASP A 128 -10.72 7.30 10.92
N LEU A 129 -11.02 6.20 10.21
CA LEU A 129 -10.55 4.87 10.57
C LEU A 129 -9.01 4.77 10.58
N LEU A 130 -8.33 5.40 9.62
CA LEU A 130 -6.87 5.45 9.57
C LEU A 130 -6.28 6.28 10.72
N SER A 131 -6.94 7.36 11.11
CA SER A 131 -6.49 8.17 12.25
C SER A 131 -6.68 7.42 13.57
N LEU A 132 -7.81 6.74 13.73
CA LEU A 132 -8.10 5.89 14.88
C LEU A 132 -7.08 4.75 15.02
N SER A 133 -6.70 4.11 13.94
CA SER A 133 -5.74 3.00 13.97
C SER A 133 -4.35 3.36 14.51
N LYS A 134 -4.05 4.64 14.67
CA LYS A 134 -2.76 5.12 15.21
C LYS A 134 -2.80 5.36 16.72
N SER A 135 -3.95 5.30 17.35
CA SER A 135 -4.12 5.83 18.70
C SER A 135 -4.32 4.76 19.79
N SER A 136 -4.92 3.60 19.50
CA SER A 136 -5.08 2.54 20.48
C SER A 136 -5.23 1.14 19.88
N GLU A 137 -5.02 0.11 20.72
CA GLU A 137 -5.17 -1.30 20.34
C GLU A 137 -6.63 -1.65 20.00
N GLU A 138 -7.60 -1.01 20.64
CA GLU A 138 -9.04 -1.23 20.37
C GLU A 138 -9.48 -0.58 19.07
N GLU A 139 -9.01 0.64 18.80
CA GLU A 139 -9.27 1.36 17.55
C GLU A 139 -8.65 0.64 16.34
N PHE A 140 -7.51 -0.03 16.54
CA PHE A 140 -6.94 -0.91 15.54
C PHE A 140 -7.88 -2.03 15.14
N LEU A 141 -8.63 -2.57 16.08
CA LEU A 141 -9.59 -3.64 15.81
C LEU A 141 -10.79 -3.18 14.96
N LEU A 142 -11.16 -1.91 15.03
CA LEU A 142 -12.17 -1.31 14.16
C LEU A 142 -11.72 -1.20 12.70
N PHE A 143 -10.43 -1.08 12.50
CA PHE A 143 -9.81 -1.09 11.17
C PHE A 143 -9.50 -2.51 10.68
N ASP A 144 -9.58 -3.50 11.55
CA ASP A 144 -9.36 -4.88 11.18
C ASP A 144 -10.48 -5.38 10.29
N LYS A 145 -10.12 -5.94 9.19
CA LYS A 145 -10.95 -6.36 8.08
C LYS A 145 -11.81 -7.57 8.35
N GLY A 146 -11.78 -8.09 9.52
CA GLY A 146 -12.57 -9.22 9.99
C GLY A 146 -13.56 -8.87 11.09
N ILE A 147 -13.65 -7.60 11.48
CA ILE A 147 -14.61 -7.18 12.49
C ILE A 147 -15.89 -6.72 11.81
N ASP A 148 -16.96 -7.42 12.08
CA ASP A 148 -18.29 -6.90 11.90
C ASP A 148 -18.47 -5.79 12.95
N ILE A 149 -18.46 -4.55 12.47
CA ILE A 149 -18.78 -3.37 13.26
C ILE A 149 -20.30 -3.21 13.25
#